data_08c13ef2adec156a283647d13fafa49a
#
_entry.id   08c13ef2adec156a283647d13fafa49a
#
_cell.length_a   1.000
_cell.length_b   1.000
_cell.length_c   1.000
_cell.angle_alpha   90.00
_cell.angle_beta   90.00
_cell.angle_gamma   90.00
#
_symmetry.space_group_name_H-M   'P 1'
#
loop_
_entity.id
_entity.type
_entity.pdbx_description
1 polymer ?
#
loop_
_entity_poly.entity_id
_entity_poly.type
_entity_poly.pdbx_seq_one_letter_code
_entity_poly.pdbx_strand_id
1 'polypeptide(L)'
;IFNDIDVLQDQLSLRKILGYLPQSFGVYPKMSAEELLNYFALLKGISVKSERDELVNELLDITNLQDVKKKNVDGYSGGMKQRFGIAQLLLNNPKLIIVDEPTAGLDPAERQRFLNVLREVGTNSTVIFSTHIVDDVKELCNDMAILNGGKILKHIKPVDATKEISNKIWTKTVQRDELEKAESEFNILSSNYNVDNSLTI
;
A
#
# COMPACT_ATOMS: atom_id res chain seq x y z
N ILE A 1 22.23 2.47 2.02
CA ILE A 1 22.36 3.94 2.07
C ILE A 1 21.13 4.53 1.39
N PHE A 2 20.56 5.57 1.99
CA PHE A 2 19.45 6.34 1.42
C PHE A 2 19.71 7.83 1.64
N ASN A 3 19.79 8.65 0.57
CA ASN A 3 20.15 10.07 0.63
C ASN A 3 21.40 10.34 1.51
N ASP A 4 22.47 9.60 1.25
CA ASP A 4 23.74 9.64 1.98
C ASP A 4 23.66 9.22 3.46
N ILE A 5 22.51 8.79 3.94
CA ILE A 5 22.32 8.25 5.29
C ILE A 5 22.58 6.74 5.28
N ASP A 6 23.51 6.28 6.12
CA ASP A 6 23.67 4.85 6.41
C ASP A 6 22.49 4.38 7.28
N VAL A 7 21.56 3.67 6.67
CA VAL A 7 20.30 3.25 7.33
C VAL A 7 20.52 2.28 8.51
N LEU A 8 21.69 1.64 8.59
CA LEU A 8 22.03 0.72 9.68
C LEU A 8 22.75 1.43 10.82
N GLN A 9 23.54 2.45 10.53
CA GLN A 9 24.38 3.13 11.52
C GLN A 9 23.76 4.43 12.03
N ASP A 10 23.12 5.22 11.15
CA ASP A 10 22.50 6.50 11.52
C ASP A 10 20.97 6.40 11.55
N GLN A 11 20.46 5.69 12.54
CA GLN A 11 19.01 5.53 12.74
C GLN A 11 18.31 6.84 13.10
N LEU A 12 18.99 7.80 13.72
CA LEU A 12 18.38 9.07 14.12
C LEU A 12 18.08 9.95 12.90
N SER A 13 19.02 10.07 11.97
CA SER A 13 18.80 10.79 10.72
C SER A 13 17.76 10.10 9.85
N LEU A 14 17.78 8.77 9.80
CA LEU A 14 16.76 8.01 9.08
C LEU A 14 15.34 8.28 9.61
N ARG A 15 15.14 8.25 10.94
CA ARG A 15 13.82 8.49 11.57
C ARG A 15 13.23 9.88 11.27
N LYS A 16 14.07 10.87 10.99
CA LYS A 16 13.60 12.22 10.64
C LYS A 16 12.95 12.28 9.26
N ILE A 17 13.35 11.40 8.35
CA ILE A 17 12.90 11.38 6.96
C ILE A 17 12.04 10.16 6.62
N LEU A 18 11.85 9.24 7.58
CA LEU A 18 11.08 8.01 7.43
C LEU A 18 9.64 8.21 7.88
N GLY A 19 8.69 7.85 7.03
CA GLY A 19 7.32 7.55 7.38
C GLY A 19 7.09 6.05 7.36
N TYR A 20 6.54 5.47 8.42
CA TYR A 20 6.21 4.05 8.50
C TYR A 20 4.74 3.85 8.86
N LEU A 21 4.03 3.10 8.05
CA LEU A 21 2.67 2.67 8.30
C LEU A 21 2.63 1.14 8.38
N PRO A 22 2.46 0.57 9.59
CA PRO A 22 2.28 -0.87 9.75
C PRO A 22 0.90 -1.31 9.25
N GLN A 23 0.73 -2.60 9.00
CA GLN A 23 -0.54 -3.21 8.57
C GLN A 23 -1.70 -2.87 9.52
N SER A 24 -1.44 -2.80 10.83
CA SER A 24 -2.42 -2.37 11.81
C SER A 24 -1.78 -1.38 12.79
N PHE A 25 -2.49 -0.33 13.10
CA PHE A 25 -2.06 0.66 14.09
C PHE A 25 -3.24 1.07 14.99
N GLY A 26 -2.92 1.38 16.23
CA GLY A 26 -3.90 1.88 17.19
C GLY A 26 -4.22 3.35 16.95
N VAL A 27 -5.44 3.73 17.29
CA VAL A 27 -5.86 5.13 17.30
C VAL A 27 -6.29 5.52 18.71
N TYR A 28 -6.11 6.80 19.08
CA TYR A 28 -6.59 7.30 20.35
C TYR A 28 -8.13 7.35 20.33
N PRO A 29 -8.80 6.70 21.29
CA PRO A 29 -10.27 6.70 21.34
C PRO A 29 -10.80 8.10 21.60
N LYS A 30 -11.98 8.38 21.05
CA LYS A 30 -12.72 9.64 21.28
C LYS A 30 -12.04 10.93 20.80
N MET A 31 -11.06 10.83 19.91
CA MET A 31 -10.48 12.00 19.24
C MET A 31 -10.88 12.00 17.77
N SER A 32 -11.20 13.18 17.24
CA SER A 32 -11.43 13.37 15.82
C SER A 32 -10.11 13.35 15.03
N ALA A 33 -10.20 13.15 13.72
CA ALA A 33 -9.00 13.16 12.88
C ALA A 33 -8.27 14.50 12.92
N GLU A 34 -9.02 15.60 12.88
CA GLU A 34 -8.48 16.95 12.97
C GLU A 34 -7.74 17.19 14.30
N GLU A 35 -8.35 16.81 15.43
CA GLU A 35 -7.71 16.94 16.75
C GLU A 35 -6.46 16.08 16.86
N LEU A 36 -6.53 14.83 16.41
CA LEU A 36 -5.42 13.89 16.53
C LEU A 36 -4.24 14.27 15.63
N LEU A 37 -4.49 14.73 14.39
CA LEU A 37 -3.44 15.22 13.51
C LEU A 37 -2.79 16.51 14.07
N ASN A 38 -3.59 17.44 14.61
CA ASN A 38 -3.07 18.62 15.29
C ASN A 38 -2.19 18.26 16.50
N TYR A 39 -2.61 17.27 17.28
CA TYR A 39 -1.81 16.76 18.40
C TYR A 39 -0.48 16.17 17.94
N PHE A 40 -0.50 15.32 16.90
CA PHE A 40 0.74 14.75 16.34
C PHE A 40 1.63 15.81 15.71
N ALA A 41 1.09 16.79 15.02
CA ALA A 41 1.84 17.90 14.45
C ALA A 41 2.56 18.71 15.54
N LEU A 42 1.88 18.94 16.67
CA LEU A 42 2.50 19.59 17.83
C LEU A 42 3.66 18.75 18.40
N LEU A 43 3.48 17.44 18.56
CA LEU A 43 4.54 16.53 19.02
C LEU A 43 5.74 16.49 18.06
N LYS A 44 5.51 16.75 16.79
CA LYS A 44 6.56 16.84 15.76
C LYS A 44 7.23 18.21 15.70
N GLY A 45 6.87 19.14 16.58
CA GLY A 45 7.52 20.43 16.74
C GLY A 45 6.89 21.58 15.94
N ILE A 46 5.75 21.35 15.26
CA ILE A 46 5.00 22.42 14.58
C ILE A 46 4.21 23.18 15.64
N SER A 47 4.85 24.18 16.27
CA SER A 47 4.29 24.88 17.43
C SER A 47 3.28 25.98 17.07
N VAL A 48 3.40 26.59 15.89
CA VAL A 48 2.50 27.66 15.42
C VAL A 48 1.16 27.08 15.01
N LYS A 49 0.09 27.54 15.63
CA LYS A 49 -1.25 26.98 15.42
C LYS A 49 -1.74 27.14 13.97
N SER A 50 -1.54 28.32 13.37
CA SER A 50 -1.97 28.56 11.98
C SER A 50 -1.27 27.63 10.98
N GLU A 51 0.02 27.37 11.14
CA GLU A 51 0.79 26.44 10.30
C GLU A 51 0.27 25.00 10.45
N ARG A 52 -0.05 24.59 11.70
CA ARG A 52 -0.63 23.27 11.95
C ARG A 52 -1.99 23.10 11.31
N ASP A 53 -2.88 24.09 11.50
CA ASP A 53 -4.24 24.05 10.98
C ASP A 53 -4.22 24.00 9.44
N GLU A 54 -3.33 24.75 8.80
CA GLU A 54 -3.13 24.73 7.34
C GLU A 54 -2.64 23.36 6.88
N LEU A 55 -1.55 22.85 7.46
CA LEU A 55 -1.00 21.53 7.13
C LEU A 55 -2.00 20.40 7.36
N VAL A 56 -2.71 20.41 8.49
CA VAL A 56 -3.71 19.37 8.80
C VAL A 56 -4.86 19.40 7.79
N ASN A 57 -5.33 20.57 7.37
CA ASN A 57 -6.37 20.68 6.36
C ASN A 57 -5.88 20.16 4.99
N GLU A 58 -4.66 20.50 4.58
CA GLU A 58 -4.05 19.98 3.36
C GLU A 58 -3.96 18.44 3.38
N LEU A 59 -3.46 17.86 4.47
CA LEU A 59 -3.33 16.41 4.61
C LEU A 59 -4.67 15.69 4.63
N LEU A 60 -5.69 16.27 5.24
CA LEU A 60 -7.05 15.74 5.24
C LEU A 60 -7.68 15.79 3.84
N ASP A 61 -7.35 16.81 3.04
CA ASP A 61 -7.81 16.94 1.66
C ASP A 61 -7.14 15.89 0.77
N ILE A 62 -5.81 15.80 0.76
CA ILE A 62 -5.04 14.79 0.00
C ILE A 62 -5.52 13.37 0.30
N THR A 63 -5.84 13.08 1.57
CA THR A 63 -6.29 11.75 1.99
C THR A 63 -7.80 11.54 1.86
N ASN A 64 -8.56 12.49 1.31
CA ASN A 64 -10.02 12.45 1.16
C ASN A 64 -10.75 12.17 2.50
N LEU A 65 -10.35 12.87 3.56
CA LEU A 65 -10.94 12.77 4.90
C LEU A 65 -11.58 14.08 5.38
N GLN A 66 -11.60 15.13 4.55
CA GLN A 66 -12.08 16.46 4.90
C GLN A 66 -13.54 16.46 5.41
N ASP A 67 -14.43 15.71 4.73
CA ASP A 67 -15.85 15.64 5.08
C ASP A 67 -16.11 14.92 6.41
N VAL A 68 -15.15 14.14 6.87
CA VAL A 68 -15.26 13.32 8.08
C VAL A 68 -14.28 13.72 9.18
N LYS A 69 -13.55 14.81 9.00
CA LYS A 69 -12.46 15.23 9.91
C LYS A 69 -12.86 15.43 11.36
N LYS A 70 -14.16 15.75 11.62
CA LYS A 70 -14.72 15.93 12.96
C LYS A 70 -15.26 14.64 13.57
N LYS A 71 -15.29 13.53 12.84
CA LYS A 71 -15.66 12.21 13.37
C LYS A 71 -14.47 11.59 14.10
N ASN A 72 -14.78 10.86 15.19
CA ASN A 72 -13.75 10.11 15.92
C ASN A 72 -13.12 9.04 15.04
N VAL A 73 -11.79 8.94 15.10
CA VAL A 73 -11.01 8.00 14.24
C VAL A 73 -11.29 6.53 14.60
N ASP A 74 -11.68 6.23 15.83
CA ASP A 74 -12.07 4.88 16.24
C ASP A 74 -13.28 4.36 15.46
N GLY A 75 -14.21 5.25 15.08
CA GLY A 75 -15.38 4.97 14.24
C GLY A 75 -15.14 4.95 12.72
N TYR A 76 -13.91 5.11 12.26
CA TYR A 76 -13.57 5.07 10.84
C TYR A 76 -13.63 3.64 10.27
N SER A 77 -14.00 3.51 8.99
CA SER A 77 -13.84 2.25 8.24
C SER A 77 -12.36 1.87 8.12
N GLY A 78 -12.06 0.63 7.73
CA GLY A 78 -10.70 0.18 7.50
C GLY A 78 -9.94 1.10 6.53
N GLY A 79 -10.55 1.41 5.37
CA GLY A 79 -9.95 2.31 4.39
C GLY A 79 -9.78 3.74 4.89
N MET A 80 -10.73 4.26 5.66
CA MET A 80 -10.57 5.58 6.30
C MET A 80 -9.42 5.58 7.31
N LYS A 81 -9.26 4.52 8.10
CA LYS A 81 -8.12 4.39 9.04
C LYS A 81 -6.80 4.34 8.30
N GLN A 82 -6.70 3.57 7.24
CA GLN A 82 -5.48 3.52 6.41
C GLN A 82 -5.12 4.90 5.84
N ARG A 83 -6.09 5.63 5.27
CA ARG A 83 -5.86 6.99 4.77
C ARG A 83 -5.49 7.98 5.88
N PHE A 84 -6.09 7.85 7.07
CA PHE A 84 -5.69 8.62 8.24
C PHE A 84 -4.23 8.33 8.65
N GLY A 85 -3.82 7.06 8.59
CA GLY A 85 -2.43 6.65 8.81
C GLY A 85 -1.46 7.33 7.84
N ILE A 86 -1.82 7.47 6.56
CA ILE A 86 -1.03 8.24 5.58
C ILE A 86 -0.99 9.73 5.98
N ALA A 87 -2.13 10.35 6.31
CA ALA A 87 -2.12 11.74 6.76
C ALA A 87 -1.19 11.96 7.96
N GLN A 88 -1.21 11.05 8.93
CA GLN A 88 -0.33 11.10 10.11
C GLN A 88 1.15 10.99 9.74
N LEU A 89 1.51 10.10 8.81
CA LEU A 89 2.90 9.89 8.44
C LEU A 89 3.46 11.07 7.61
N LEU A 90 2.62 11.73 6.83
CA LEU A 90 3.00 12.88 6.00
C LEU A 90 3.31 14.17 6.80
N LEU A 91 2.88 14.26 8.06
CA LEU A 91 3.17 15.41 8.93
C LEU A 91 4.65 15.82 9.01
N ASN A 92 5.58 14.90 8.73
CA ASN A 92 7.03 15.17 8.73
C ASN A 92 7.62 15.40 7.34
N ASN A 93 6.80 15.47 6.29
CA ASN A 93 7.29 15.51 4.91
C ASN A 93 8.38 14.44 4.63
N PRO A 94 8.08 13.15 4.85
CA PRO A 94 9.05 12.08 4.76
C PRO A 94 9.63 11.97 3.35
N LYS A 95 10.91 11.57 3.25
CA LYS A 95 11.56 11.28 1.97
C LYS A 95 11.52 9.79 1.62
N LEU A 96 11.39 8.95 2.65
CA LEU A 96 11.21 7.52 2.53
C LEU A 96 9.93 7.11 3.26
N ILE A 97 9.06 6.40 2.58
CA ILE A 97 7.80 5.89 3.12
C ILE A 97 7.80 4.39 3.01
N ILE A 98 7.52 3.70 4.10
CA ILE A 98 7.37 2.25 4.14
C ILE A 98 5.96 1.93 4.61
N VAL A 99 5.23 1.13 3.84
CA VAL A 99 3.84 0.78 4.11
C VAL A 99 3.68 -0.74 4.03
N ASP A 100 3.13 -1.34 5.07
CA ASP A 100 3.00 -2.79 5.18
C ASP A 100 1.57 -3.23 4.89
N GLU A 101 1.38 -4.01 3.80
CA GLU A 101 0.09 -4.54 3.32
C GLU A 101 -1.08 -3.54 3.37
N PRO A 102 -0.95 -2.34 2.82
CA PRO A 102 -1.87 -1.24 3.10
C PRO A 102 -3.28 -1.43 2.51
N THR A 103 -3.43 -2.29 1.52
CA THR A 103 -4.70 -2.52 0.81
C THR A 103 -5.40 -3.80 1.24
N ALA A 104 -4.79 -4.56 2.15
CA ALA A 104 -5.36 -5.81 2.65
C ALA A 104 -6.72 -5.57 3.35
N GLY A 105 -7.74 -6.32 2.93
CA GLY A 105 -9.09 -6.22 3.52
C GLY A 105 -9.89 -4.97 3.14
N LEU A 106 -9.41 -4.15 2.21
CA LEU A 106 -10.17 -3.03 1.65
C LEU A 106 -11.12 -3.50 0.55
N ASP A 107 -12.30 -2.89 0.47
CA ASP A 107 -13.14 -3.05 -0.69
C ASP A 107 -12.51 -2.40 -1.93
N PRO A 108 -12.95 -2.76 -3.16
CA PRO A 108 -12.33 -2.25 -4.39
C PRO A 108 -12.30 -0.73 -4.51
N ALA A 109 -13.34 -0.03 -4.02
CA ALA A 109 -13.42 1.42 -4.10
C ALA A 109 -12.44 2.09 -3.12
N GLU A 110 -12.36 1.60 -1.88
CA GLU A 110 -11.41 2.09 -0.88
C GLU A 110 -9.96 1.77 -1.28
N ARG A 111 -9.71 0.57 -1.84
CA ARG A 111 -8.40 0.20 -2.39
C ARG A 111 -7.96 1.20 -3.45
N GLN A 112 -8.81 1.51 -4.43
CA GLN A 112 -8.48 2.46 -5.50
C GLN A 112 -8.19 3.86 -4.94
N ARG A 113 -8.98 4.33 -3.98
CA ARG A 113 -8.74 5.62 -3.32
C ARG A 113 -7.38 5.64 -2.63
N PHE A 114 -7.04 4.57 -1.92
CA PHE A 114 -5.77 4.45 -1.22
C PHE A 114 -4.57 4.44 -2.19
N LEU A 115 -4.66 3.68 -3.29
CA LEU A 115 -3.63 3.64 -4.32
C LEU A 115 -3.41 5.02 -4.97
N ASN A 116 -4.48 5.79 -5.18
CA ASN A 116 -4.37 7.15 -5.70
C ASN A 116 -3.62 8.07 -4.73
N VAL A 117 -3.90 7.98 -3.42
CA VAL A 117 -3.16 8.74 -2.40
C VAL A 117 -1.68 8.35 -2.41
N LEU A 118 -1.35 7.06 -2.46
CA LEU A 118 0.05 6.62 -2.53
C LEU A 118 0.77 7.11 -3.81
N ARG A 119 0.06 7.16 -4.94
CA ARG A 119 0.61 7.70 -6.19
C ARG A 119 0.95 9.17 -6.06
N GLU A 120 0.06 9.97 -5.48
CA GLU A 120 0.28 11.40 -5.25
C GLU A 120 1.48 11.63 -4.31
N VAL A 121 1.53 10.94 -3.19
CA VAL A 121 2.63 11.00 -2.23
C VAL A 121 3.96 10.56 -2.87
N GLY A 122 3.92 9.55 -3.73
CA GLY A 122 5.09 9.03 -4.47
C GLY A 122 5.74 10.02 -5.42
N THR A 123 5.09 11.15 -5.74
CA THR A 123 5.70 12.21 -6.57
C THR A 123 6.88 12.90 -5.88
N ASN A 124 6.84 12.99 -4.55
CA ASN A 124 7.83 13.73 -3.75
C ASN A 124 8.63 12.84 -2.78
N SER A 125 8.29 11.56 -2.70
CA SER A 125 8.88 10.60 -1.75
C SER A 125 9.14 9.26 -2.41
N THR A 126 10.17 8.54 -1.93
CA THR A 126 10.34 7.13 -2.29
C THR A 126 9.38 6.29 -1.45
N VAL A 127 8.48 5.56 -2.09
CA VAL A 127 7.51 4.69 -1.42
C VAL A 127 7.89 3.23 -1.62
N ILE A 128 8.04 2.51 -0.52
CA ILE A 128 8.20 1.06 -0.50
C ILE A 128 6.97 0.48 0.19
N PHE A 129 6.24 -0.41 -0.47
CA PHE A 129 5.16 -1.11 0.18
C PHE A 129 5.24 -2.62 -0.04
N SER A 130 4.89 -3.38 0.99
CA SER A 130 4.69 -4.81 0.89
C SER A 130 3.26 -5.09 0.41
N THR A 131 3.08 -6.08 -0.43
CA THR A 131 1.75 -6.57 -0.81
C THR A 131 1.84 -8.00 -1.37
N HIS A 132 0.79 -8.77 -1.15
CA HIS A 132 0.55 -10.03 -1.85
C HIS A 132 -0.42 -9.87 -3.04
N ILE A 133 -0.91 -8.65 -3.28
CA ILE A 133 -1.86 -8.33 -4.34
C ILE A 133 -1.10 -7.89 -5.58
N VAL A 134 -1.03 -8.76 -6.58
CA VAL A 134 -0.26 -8.53 -7.82
C VAL A 134 -0.75 -7.30 -8.58
N ASP A 135 -2.05 -7.00 -8.53
CA ASP A 135 -2.61 -5.85 -9.23
C ASP A 135 -2.14 -4.52 -8.63
N ASP A 136 -1.88 -4.43 -7.32
CA ASP A 136 -1.28 -3.24 -6.71
C ASP A 136 0.12 -2.99 -7.28
N VAL A 137 0.91 -4.06 -7.43
CA VAL A 137 2.26 -3.97 -8.01
C VAL A 137 2.21 -3.46 -9.45
N LYS A 138 1.32 -4.00 -10.28
CA LYS A 138 1.16 -3.56 -11.67
C LYS A 138 0.72 -2.11 -11.78
N GLU A 139 -0.12 -1.65 -10.86
CA GLU A 139 -0.71 -0.33 -10.90
C GLU A 139 0.22 0.77 -10.39
N LEU A 140 1.02 0.50 -9.35
CA LEU A 140 1.81 1.52 -8.68
C LEU A 140 3.32 1.37 -8.85
N CYS A 141 3.84 0.13 -9.01
CA CYS A 141 5.27 -0.08 -8.92
C CYS A 141 5.98 0.13 -10.23
N ASN A 142 7.06 0.91 -10.18
CA ASN A 142 8.04 0.98 -11.26
C ASN A 142 9.11 -0.13 -11.13
N ASP A 143 9.26 -0.68 -9.93
CA ASP A 143 10.25 -1.69 -9.58
C ASP A 143 9.69 -2.63 -8.50
N MET A 144 10.08 -3.90 -8.49
CA MET A 144 9.60 -4.86 -7.50
C MET A 144 10.66 -5.87 -7.10
N ALA A 145 10.57 -6.35 -5.87
CA ALA A 145 11.34 -7.46 -5.36
C ALA A 145 10.41 -8.61 -4.95
N ILE A 146 10.65 -9.81 -5.46
CA ILE A 146 9.92 -11.02 -5.08
C ILE A 146 10.63 -11.63 -3.89
N LEU A 147 9.91 -11.72 -2.76
CA LEU A 147 10.42 -12.25 -1.50
C LEU A 147 9.80 -13.63 -1.20
N ASN A 148 10.62 -14.62 -0.88
CA ASN A 148 10.15 -15.92 -0.41
C ASN A 148 11.18 -16.55 0.55
N GLY A 149 10.68 -17.12 1.66
CA GLY A 149 11.53 -17.76 2.67
C GLY A 149 12.62 -16.83 3.23
N GLY A 150 12.34 -15.53 3.38
CA GLY A 150 13.30 -14.54 3.87
C GLY A 150 14.42 -14.16 2.89
N LYS A 151 14.30 -14.55 1.62
CA LYS A 151 15.27 -14.24 0.57
C LYS A 151 14.62 -13.50 -0.59
N ILE A 152 15.32 -12.53 -1.14
CA ILE A 152 14.93 -11.89 -2.39
C ILE A 152 15.26 -12.87 -3.52
N LEU A 153 14.23 -13.42 -4.16
CA LEU A 153 14.36 -14.31 -5.29
C LEU A 153 14.70 -13.55 -6.58
N LYS A 154 14.11 -12.37 -6.72
CA LYS A 154 14.25 -11.56 -7.92
C LYS A 154 13.98 -10.10 -7.61
N HIS A 155 14.75 -9.23 -8.27
CA HIS A 155 14.52 -7.79 -8.34
C HIS A 155 14.36 -7.41 -9.81
N ILE A 156 13.20 -6.89 -10.21
CA ILE A 156 12.83 -6.71 -11.62
C ILE A 156 11.68 -5.70 -11.74
N LYS A 157 11.55 -5.08 -12.90
CA LYS A 157 10.37 -4.27 -13.24
C LYS A 157 9.16 -5.16 -13.51
N PRO A 158 7.93 -4.80 -13.08
CA PRO A 158 6.72 -5.60 -13.32
C PRO A 158 6.51 -5.97 -14.79
N VAL A 159 6.75 -5.01 -15.70
CA VAL A 159 6.62 -5.22 -17.16
C VAL A 159 7.59 -6.28 -17.67
N ASP A 160 8.81 -6.30 -17.17
CA ASP A 160 9.83 -7.25 -17.62
C ASP A 160 9.60 -8.64 -17.03
N ALA A 161 9.08 -8.72 -15.79
CA ALA A 161 8.64 -9.98 -15.20
C ALA A 161 7.56 -10.68 -16.04
N THR A 162 6.60 -9.92 -16.55
CA THR A 162 5.56 -10.44 -17.45
C THR A 162 6.15 -10.96 -18.78
N LYS A 163 7.14 -10.25 -19.35
CA LYS A 163 7.81 -10.70 -20.58
C LYS A 163 8.58 -12.01 -20.39
N GLU A 164 9.19 -12.23 -19.22
CA GLU A 164 9.94 -13.45 -18.96
C GLU A 164 9.11 -14.72 -18.96
N ILE A 165 7.83 -14.62 -18.60
CA ILE A 165 6.89 -15.76 -18.63
C ILE A 165 6.09 -15.85 -19.93
N SER A 166 6.25 -14.88 -20.83
CA SER A 166 5.62 -14.90 -22.16
C SER A 166 6.08 -16.15 -22.92
N ASN A 167 5.14 -16.83 -23.55
CA ASN A 167 5.33 -18.11 -24.24
C ASN A 167 5.80 -19.30 -23.36
N LYS A 168 5.72 -19.18 -22.04
CA LYS A 168 5.99 -20.26 -21.08
C LYS A 168 4.74 -20.73 -20.35
N ILE A 169 3.72 -19.91 -20.32
CA ILE A 169 2.43 -20.17 -19.68
C ILE A 169 1.35 -20.05 -20.74
N TRP A 170 0.46 -21.02 -20.78
CA TRP A 170 -0.65 -21.10 -21.69
C TRP A 170 -1.94 -21.25 -20.92
N THR A 171 -3.02 -20.76 -21.44
CA THR A 171 -4.35 -20.98 -20.89
C THR A 171 -5.17 -21.83 -21.84
N LYS A 172 -5.92 -22.77 -21.30
CA LYS A 172 -6.84 -23.62 -22.05
C LYS A 172 -8.17 -23.70 -21.33
N THR A 173 -9.28 -23.60 -22.07
CA THR A 173 -10.60 -23.86 -21.52
C THR A 173 -10.91 -25.33 -21.74
N VAL A 174 -11.31 -26.03 -20.69
CA VAL A 174 -11.68 -27.46 -20.71
C VAL A 174 -13.03 -27.63 -20.03
N GLN A 175 -13.76 -28.72 -20.39
CA GLN A 175 -14.96 -29.11 -19.67
C GLN A 175 -14.58 -29.79 -18.36
N ARG A 176 -15.50 -29.81 -17.38
CA ARG A 176 -15.25 -30.36 -16.06
C ARG A 176 -14.83 -31.84 -16.08
N ASP A 177 -15.39 -32.62 -16.97
CA ASP A 177 -15.07 -34.04 -17.14
C ASP A 177 -13.71 -34.29 -17.82
N GLU A 178 -13.13 -33.26 -18.45
CA GLU A 178 -11.82 -33.32 -19.08
C GLU A 178 -10.67 -32.90 -18.13
N LEU A 179 -10.98 -32.42 -16.92
CA LEU A 179 -9.99 -31.89 -16.02
C LEU A 179 -8.95 -32.94 -15.60
N GLU A 180 -9.38 -34.13 -15.18
CA GLU A 180 -8.47 -35.20 -14.76
C GLU A 180 -7.50 -35.61 -15.89
N LYS A 181 -7.98 -35.60 -17.12
CA LYS A 181 -7.14 -35.85 -18.29
C LYS A 181 -6.13 -34.72 -18.50
N ALA A 182 -6.57 -33.47 -18.40
CA ALA A 182 -5.68 -32.31 -18.51
C ALA A 182 -4.63 -32.29 -17.42
N GLU A 183 -4.96 -32.64 -16.17
CA GLU A 183 -4.01 -32.78 -15.06
C GLU A 183 -2.95 -33.86 -15.28
N SER A 184 -3.32 -34.92 -16.02
CA SER A 184 -2.37 -35.99 -16.39
C SER A 184 -1.43 -35.61 -17.53
N GLU A 185 -1.87 -34.71 -18.41
CA GLU A 185 -1.11 -34.29 -19.61
C GLU A 185 -0.28 -33.01 -19.39
N PHE A 186 -0.74 -32.14 -18.53
CA PHE A 186 -0.14 -30.81 -18.33
C PHE A 186 0.16 -30.51 -16.85
N ASN A 187 1.19 -29.71 -16.61
CA ASN A 187 1.45 -29.14 -15.30
C ASN A 187 0.54 -27.93 -15.06
N ILE A 188 -0.63 -28.15 -14.45
CA ILE A 188 -1.61 -27.08 -14.22
C ILE A 188 -1.15 -26.22 -13.04
N LEU A 189 -0.97 -24.91 -13.30
CA LEU A 189 -0.57 -23.93 -12.31
C LEU A 189 -1.78 -23.36 -11.54
N SER A 190 -2.92 -23.24 -12.20
CA SER A 190 -4.17 -22.77 -11.61
C SER A 190 -5.36 -23.28 -12.39
N SER A 191 -6.52 -23.39 -11.74
CA SER A 191 -7.79 -23.71 -12.40
C SER A 191 -8.89 -22.79 -11.87
N ASN A 192 -9.65 -22.17 -12.75
CA ASN A 192 -10.75 -21.28 -12.41
C ASN A 192 -12.03 -21.69 -13.14
N TYR A 193 -13.15 -21.75 -12.42
CA TYR A 193 -14.46 -21.99 -13.01
C TYR A 193 -14.95 -20.76 -13.77
N ASN A 194 -15.42 -20.97 -14.98
CA ASN A 194 -16.13 -19.97 -15.78
C ASN A 194 -17.63 -19.98 -15.46
N VAL A 195 -18.35 -18.97 -15.91
CA VAL A 195 -19.80 -18.82 -15.67
C VAL A 195 -20.61 -19.98 -16.28
N ASP A 196 -20.11 -20.60 -17.35
CA ASP A 196 -20.71 -21.73 -18.05
C ASP A 196 -20.33 -23.11 -17.50
N ASN A 197 -19.72 -23.15 -16.29
CA ASN A 197 -19.17 -24.34 -15.65
C ASN A 197 -17.98 -25.00 -16.36
N SER A 198 -17.44 -24.44 -17.44
CA SER A 198 -16.13 -24.83 -17.94
C SER A 198 -15.01 -24.34 -17.01
N LEU A 199 -13.80 -24.84 -17.20
CA LEU A 199 -12.62 -24.41 -16.44
C LEU A 199 -11.59 -23.77 -17.38
N THR A 200 -11.02 -22.68 -16.93
CA THR A 200 -9.76 -22.14 -17.49
C THR A 200 -8.61 -22.67 -16.65
N ILE A 201 -7.69 -23.40 -17.30
CA ILE A 201 -6.50 -24.00 -16.68
C ILE A 201 -5.24 -23.42 -17.27
#